data_b1b2c6231d71fe88c061b63d01cef5c0
#
_entry.id   b1b2c6231d71fe88c061b63d01cef5c0
#
_cell.length_a   1.000
_cell.length_b   1.000
_cell.length_c   1.000
_cell.angle_alpha   90.00
_cell.angle_beta   90.00
_cell.angle_gamma   90.00
#
_symmetry.space_group_name_H-M   'P 1'
#
loop_
_entity.id
_entity.type
_entity.pdbx_description
1 polymer ?
#
loop_
_entity_poly.entity_id
_entity_poly.type
_entity_poly.pdbx_seq_one_letter_code
_entity_poly.pdbx_strand_id
1 'polypeptide(L)'
;MNLVNIISEFQLQGKVLEITAIESGHINTTYAVTSENESNTDYILQKINCTVFQNIQELTSNTIRITNHITEKISQNAGSFVHEDSLCVVYTKGGSGFYQDNEGSYWRVFKMISETNTIEILSNKSQANLIGRALGEFHQLLSDLPPTALYDTIPKFHDTLHRIEQLKDSIRKNTVGRLPAISKDINCVLSFEAEIKEGLKNMLHDEIPSRVIHQDPKLGNLLFDKDNNVVCLIDLDTTMNGYLCYDFGDAVRGGMNTSKEDEIDLRRTSINMEFFKAFTIGYCNSTKSFILPEEVMTLAFGVKLITYEQTIRFFTDYLNGDVYYKTQLKDHNLIRARCQLELFKKARQQYPLMHKFVLESYAKI
;
A
#
# COMPACT_ATOMS: atom_id res chain seq x y z
N MET A 1 15.21 25.25 -9.13
CA MET A 1 15.85 23.98 -8.73
C MET A 1 16.42 23.28 -9.97
N ASN A 2 17.67 22.82 -9.94
CA ASN A 2 18.29 22.12 -11.07
C ASN A 2 18.38 20.62 -10.76
N LEU A 3 17.44 19.83 -11.32
CA LEU A 3 17.38 18.37 -11.11
C LEU A 3 18.66 17.65 -11.58
N VAL A 4 19.35 18.20 -12.60
CA VAL A 4 20.61 17.64 -13.08
C VAL A 4 21.69 17.70 -12.01
N ASN A 5 21.76 18.79 -11.24
CA ASN A 5 22.72 18.88 -10.13
C ASN A 5 22.39 17.88 -9.02
N ILE A 6 21.10 17.67 -8.71
CA ILE A 6 20.67 16.72 -7.67
C ILE A 6 21.00 15.29 -8.08
N ILE A 7 20.63 14.88 -9.29
CA ILE A 7 20.87 13.52 -9.75
C ILE A 7 22.37 13.22 -9.90
N SER A 8 23.20 14.25 -10.18
CA SER A 8 24.64 14.09 -10.28
C SER A 8 25.35 13.75 -8.95
N GLU A 9 24.68 13.90 -7.81
CA GLU A 9 25.20 13.49 -6.50
C GLU A 9 25.16 11.96 -6.27
N PHE A 10 24.45 11.23 -7.12
CA PHE A 10 24.29 9.78 -7.02
C PHE A 10 25.28 9.01 -7.92
N GLN A 11 25.53 7.74 -7.56
CA GLN A 11 26.43 6.82 -8.29
C GLN A 11 25.70 6.22 -9.51
N LEU A 12 25.46 7.05 -10.52
CA LEU A 12 24.85 6.61 -11.76
C LEU A 12 25.84 5.95 -12.69
N GLN A 13 25.36 5.09 -13.57
CA GLN A 13 26.09 4.59 -14.73
C GLN A 13 25.71 5.44 -15.94
N GLY A 14 26.71 5.94 -16.68
CA GLY A 14 26.49 6.72 -17.89
C GLY A 14 26.14 8.18 -17.66
N LYS A 15 25.67 8.83 -18.74
CA LYS A 15 25.34 10.26 -18.79
C LYS A 15 23.83 10.42 -18.81
N VAL A 16 23.31 11.29 -17.94
CA VAL A 16 21.88 11.65 -17.95
C VAL A 16 21.53 12.36 -19.25
N LEU A 17 20.50 11.87 -19.95
CA LEU A 17 19.98 12.43 -21.19
C LEU A 17 18.76 13.33 -20.93
N GLU A 18 17.79 12.82 -20.17
CA GLU A 18 16.51 13.51 -19.93
C GLU A 18 15.99 13.22 -18.52
N ILE A 19 15.25 14.19 -17.97
CA ILE A 19 14.52 14.04 -16.69
C ILE A 19 13.08 14.50 -16.91
N THR A 20 12.13 13.57 -16.82
CA THR A 20 10.70 13.82 -17.04
C THR A 20 9.89 13.57 -15.78
N ALA A 21 8.92 14.44 -15.48
CA ALA A 21 8.05 14.25 -14.32
C ALA A 21 7.09 13.06 -14.53
N ILE A 22 6.89 12.24 -13.50
CA ILE A 22 5.87 11.20 -13.47
C ILE A 22 4.72 11.73 -12.60
N GLU A 23 3.56 11.94 -13.22
CA GLU A 23 2.39 12.49 -12.53
C GLU A 23 1.67 11.48 -11.63
N SER A 24 1.92 10.18 -11.81
CA SER A 24 1.42 9.12 -10.94
C SER A 24 2.18 9.11 -9.60
N GLY A 25 1.45 9.14 -8.50
CA GLY A 25 2.02 9.11 -7.14
C GLY A 25 1.37 10.18 -6.26
N HIS A 26 1.00 9.77 -5.03
CA HIS A 26 0.19 10.64 -4.17
C HIS A 26 1.01 11.37 -3.10
N ILE A 27 2.18 10.87 -2.74
CA ILE A 27 2.97 11.38 -1.61
C ILE A 27 4.25 12.05 -2.10
N ASN A 28 5.15 11.30 -2.72
CA ASN A 28 6.43 11.80 -3.22
C ASN A 28 6.28 12.48 -4.60
N THR A 29 7.24 13.35 -4.97
CA THR A 29 7.35 13.85 -6.35
C THR A 29 8.35 12.99 -7.09
N THR A 30 7.96 12.41 -8.21
CA THR A 30 8.73 11.37 -8.92
C THR A 30 9.10 11.83 -10.32
N TYR A 31 10.32 11.48 -10.74
CA TYR A 31 10.86 11.77 -12.08
C TYR A 31 11.47 10.49 -12.66
N ALA A 32 11.23 10.25 -13.94
CA ALA A 32 12.00 9.30 -14.74
C ALA A 32 13.27 9.99 -15.25
N VAL A 33 14.40 9.30 -15.17
CA VAL A 33 15.71 9.78 -15.60
C VAL A 33 16.25 8.79 -16.61
N THR A 34 16.30 9.18 -17.89
CA THR A 34 16.93 8.38 -18.94
C THR A 34 18.43 8.65 -18.99
N SER A 35 19.21 7.62 -19.24
CA SER A 35 20.66 7.72 -19.28
C SER A 35 21.28 6.95 -20.45
N GLU A 36 22.37 7.47 -20.97
CA GLU A 36 23.18 6.81 -22.01
C GLU A 36 24.27 5.97 -21.32
N ASN A 37 24.09 4.65 -21.29
CA ASN A 37 25.05 3.72 -20.72
C ASN A 37 24.94 2.34 -21.43
N GLU A 38 25.99 1.52 -21.28
CA GLU A 38 26.08 0.19 -21.93
C GLU A 38 25.04 -0.79 -21.43
N SER A 39 24.52 -0.62 -20.23
CA SER A 39 23.52 -1.50 -19.59
C SER A 39 22.09 -1.06 -19.80
N ASN A 40 21.82 0.03 -20.53
CA ASN A 40 20.49 0.64 -20.71
C ASN A 40 19.73 0.85 -19.39
N THR A 41 20.48 1.19 -18.32
CA THR A 41 19.88 1.39 -17.00
C THR A 41 19.37 2.81 -16.87
N ASP A 42 18.07 2.97 -16.73
CA ASP A 42 17.40 4.22 -16.36
C ASP A 42 17.17 4.29 -14.85
N TYR A 43 16.71 5.45 -14.37
CA TYR A 43 16.57 5.69 -12.94
C TYR A 43 15.25 6.37 -12.61
N ILE A 44 14.82 6.19 -11.37
CA ILE A 44 13.70 6.93 -10.76
C ILE A 44 14.30 7.86 -9.70
N LEU A 45 14.16 9.17 -9.90
CA LEU A 45 14.51 10.19 -8.92
C LEU A 45 13.25 10.60 -8.15
N GLN A 46 13.30 10.57 -6.83
CA GLN A 46 12.18 10.97 -5.98
C GLN A 46 12.57 12.06 -4.99
N LYS A 47 11.73 13.11 -4.92
CA LYS A 47 11.72 14.07 -3.82
C LYS A 47 10.82 13.54 -2.73
N ILE A 48 11.36 13.31 -1.54
CA ILE A 48 10.65 12.72 -0.41
C ILE A 48 9.76 13.80 0.25
N ASN A 49 8.53 13.43 0.57
CA ASN A 49 7.59 14.31 1.27
C ASN A 49 7.85 14.29 2.79
N CYS A 50 8.59 15.27 3.27
CA CYS A 50 8.96 15.39 4.69
C CYS A 50 7.79 15.77 5.62
N THR A 51 6.64 16.18 5.09
CA THR A 51 5.44 16.39 5.92
C THR A 51 4.78 15.07 6.32
N VAL A 52 4.96 14.01 5.51
CA VAL A 52 4.46 12.67 5.79
C VAL A 52 5.54 11.85 6.49
N PHE A 53 6.76 11.85 5.96
CA PHE A 53 7.89 11.08 6.48
C PHE A 53 8.83 12.02 7.25
N GLN A 54 8.69 12.03 8.58
CA GLN A 54 9.43 12.98 9.42
C GLN A 54 10.90 12.59 9.64
N ASN A 55 11.22 11.30 9.59
CA ASN A 55 12.58 10.78 9.76
C ASN A 55 13.08 10.09 8.48
N ILE A 56 13.78 10.86 7.65
CA ILE A 56 14.29 10.39 6.35
C ILE A 56 15.36 9.32 6.50
N GLN A 57 16.14 9.37 7.57
CA GLN A 57 17.18 8.37 7.83
C GLN A 57 16.57 7.01 8.16
N GLU A 58 15.52 6.96 8.99
CA GLU A 58 14.79 5.74 9.34
C GLU A 58 14.07 5.18 8.11
N LEU A 59 13.37 6.03 7.34
CA LEU A 59 12.73 5.66 6.08
C LEU A 59 13.70 5.01 5.10
N THR A 60 14.85 5.66 4.88
CA THR A 60 15.87 5.16 3.96
C THR A 60 16.52 3.87 4.47
N SER A 61 16.77 3.77 5.78
CA SER A 61 17.29 2.55 6.40
C SER A 61 16.35 1.37 6.20
N ASN A 62 15.04 1.56 6.37
CA ASN A 62 14.03 0.53 6.09
C ASN A 62 14.07 0.11 4.62
N THR A 63 14.03 1.07 3.70
CA THR A 63 14.04 0.79 2.26
C THR A 63 15.27 -0.03 1.86
N ILE A 64 16.46 0.37 2.29
CA ILE A 64 17.71 -0.35 2.01
C ILE A 64 17.68 -1.76 2.61
N ARG A 65 17.23 -1.91 3.84
CA ARG A 65 17.17 -3.21 4.52
C ARG A 65 16.22 -4.17 3.82
N ILE A 66 15.02 -3.69 3.45
CA ILE A 66 14.01 -4.48 2.75
C ILE A 66 14.52 -4.91 1.37
N THR A 67 15.03 -3.97 0.57
CA THR A 67 15.51 -4.25 -0.78
C THR A 67 16.69 -5.21 -0.77
N ASN A 68 17.66 -5.03 0.14
CA ASN A 68 18.79 -5.96 0.28
C ASN A 68 18.34 -7.36 0.70
N HIS A 69 17.41 -7.45 1.69
CA HIS A 69 16.89 -8.74 2.15
C HIS A 69 16.16 -9.48 1.03
N ILE A 70 15.31 -8.80 0.26
CA ILE A 70 14.62 -9.38 -0.91
C ILE A 70 15.63 -9.86 -1.95
N THR A 71 16.61 -9.03 -2.32
CA THR A 71 17.63 -9.37 -3.32
C THR A 71 18.45 -10.59 -2.88
N GLU A 72 18.84 -10.68 -1.61
CA GLU A 72 19.55 -11.82 -1.05
C GLU A 72 18.70 -13.10 -1.15
N LYS A 73 17.43 -13.05 -0.77
CA LYS A 73 16.50 -14.20 -0.86
C LYS A 73 16.27 -14.67 -2.29
N ILE A 74 16.11 -13.75 -3.23
CA ILE A 74 15.95 -14.09 -4.65
C ILE A 74 17.21 -14.80 -5.18
N SER A 75 18.40 -14.28 -4.85
CA SER A 75 19.66 -14.86 -5.29
C SER A 75 19.91 -16.30 -4.76
N GLN A 76 19.36 -16.61 -3.56
CA GLN A 76 19.45 -17.95 -2.95
C GLN A 76 18.45 -18.95 -3.52
N ASN A 77 17.32 -18.48 -4.06
CA ASN A 77 16.20 -19.29 -4.54
C ASN A 77 16.11 -19.26 -6.09
N ALA A 78 17.06 -19.88 -6.79
CA ALA A 78 17.00 -20.02 -8.24
C ALA A 78 15.69 -20.76 -8.64
N GLY A 79 14.65 -20.00 -8.99
CA GLY A 79 13.33 -20.54 -9.37
C GLY A 79 12.12 -19.81 -8.77
N SER A 80 12.32 -18.73 -7.97
CA SER A 80 11.21 -17.89 -7.52
C SER A 80 10.65 -17.07 -8.70
N PHE A 81 9.33 -16.85 -8.71
CA PHE A 81 8.62 -16.06 -9.73
C PHE A 81 8.88 -14.55 -9.62
N VAL A 82 9.61 -14.10 -8.61
CA VAL A 82 10.04 -12.72 -8.48
C VAL A 82 11.18 -12.55 -9.47
N HIS A 83 10.95 -11.76 -10.50
CA HIS A 83 11.94 -11.43 -11.53
C HIS A 83 13.25 -10.93 -10.89
N GLU A 84 14.37 -11.09 -11.60
CA GLU A 84 15.70 -10.61 -11.20
C GLU A 84 15.72 -9.08 -10.95
N ASP A 85 14.69 -8.36 -11.35
CA ASP A 85 14.50 -6.92 -11.21
C ASP A 85 13.79 -6.57 -9.89
N SER A 86 14.49 -6.71 -8.77
CA SER A 86 14.04 -6.15 -7.50
C SER A 86 14.35 -4.65 -7.42
N LEU A 87 13.53 -3.90 -6.66
CA LEU A 87 13.77 -2.48 -6.41
C LEU A 87 15.17 -2.28 -5.81
N CYS A 88 16.01 -1.47 -6.48
CA CYS A 88 17.41 -1.26 -6.09
C CYS A 88 17.66 0.22 -5.79
N VAL A 89 18.13 0.51 -4.57
CA VAL A 89 18.53 1.85 -4.15
C VAL A 89 19.87 2.22 -4.77
N VAL A 90 19.96 3.40 -5.38
CA VAL A 90 21.23 3.98 -5.86
C VAL A 90 21.80 4.91 -4.79
N TYR A 91 23.01 4.61 -4.33
CA TYR A 91 23.66 5.42 -3.29
C TYR A 91 24.21 6.73 -3.85
N THR A 92 24.34 7.73 -3.00
CA THR A 92 25.09 8.95 -3.32
C THR A 92 26.58 8.63 -3.46
N LYS A 93 27.35 9.54 -4.06
CA LYS A 93 28.83 9.46 -4.13
C LYS A 93 29.47 9.39 -2.75
N GLY A 94 28.81 9.94 -1.72
CA GLY A 94 29.21 9.85 -0.32
C GLY A 94 28.76 8.56 0.39
N GLY A 95 28.09 7.63 -0.30
CA GLY A 95 27.64 6.34 0.27
C GLY A 95 26.33 6.40 1.07
N SER A 96 25.58 7.52 1.02
CA SER A 96 24.24 7.63 1.64
C SER A 96 23.15 7.16 0.67
N GLY A 97 22.05 6.63 1.20
CA GLY A 97 20.84 6.28 0.41
C GLY A 97 19.95 7.48 0.07
N PHE A 98 20.25 8.67 0.56
CA PHE A 98 19.55 9.91 0.25
C PHE A 98 20.52 11.10 0.15
N TYR A 99 20.09 12.14 -0.54
CA TYR A 99 20.77 13.42 -0.65
C TYR A 99 19.87 14.54 -0.13
N GLN A 100 20.42 15.47 0.65
CA GLN A 100 19.74 16.70 1.05
C GLN A 100 20.27 17.87 0.25
N ASP A 101 19.38 18.57 -0.47
CA ASP A 101 19.77 19.75 -1.24
C ASP A 101 19.89 21.01 -0.36
N ASN A 102 20.39 22.10 -0.96
CA ASN A 102 20.59 23.37 -0.27
C ASN A 102 19.28 24.07 0.18
N GLU A 103 18.13 23.62 -0.32
CA GLU A 103 16.80 24.09 0.09
C GLU A 103 16.20 23.24 1.23
N GLY A 104 16.94 22.22 1.70
CA GLY A 104 16.54 21.32 2.76
C GLY A 104 15.62 20.18 2.29
N SER A 105 15.42 20.00 0.98
CA SER A 105 14.65 18.89 0.43
C SER A 105 15.48 17.62 0.35
N TYR A 106 14.84 16.47 0.54
CA TYR A 106 15.49 15.17 0.51
C TYR A 106 15.15 14.41 -0.76
N TRP A 107 16.16 13.75 -1.33
CA TRP A 107 16.09 13.07 -2.60
C TRP A 107 16.68 11.67 -2.50
N ARG A 108 16.09 10.73 -3.22
CA ARG A 108 16.62 9.37 -3.38
C ARG A 108 16.50 8.93 -4.82
N VAL A 109 17.27 7.90 -5.18
CA VAL A 109 17.29 7.34 -6.53
C VAL A 109 17.15 5.83 -6.44
N PHE A 110 16.33 5.26 -7.34
CA PHE A 110 16.23 3.83 -7.59
C PHE A 110 16.65 3.53 -9.02
N LYS A 111 17.14 2.31 -9.27
CA LYS A 111 17.21 1.81 -10.63
C LYS A 111 15.77 1.64 -11.16
N MET A 112 15.52 2.08 -12.39
CA MET A 112 14.23 1.88 -13.03
C MET A 112 14.12 0.43 -13.49
N ILE A 113 12.99 -0.20 -13.21
CA ILE A 113 12.66 -1.51 -13.75
C ILE A 113 12.02 -1.27 -15.12
N SER A 114 12.78 -1.52 -16.17
CA SER A 114 12.40 -1.20 -17.56
C SER A 114 11.28 -2.13 -18.07
N GLU A 115 10.61 -1.70 -19.14
CA GLU A 115 9.53 -2.46 -19.80
C GLU A 115 8.38 -2.88 -18.87
N THR A 116 8.12 -2.06 -17.82
CA THR A 116 7.04 -2.30 -16.88
C THR A 116 6.03 -1.15 -16.87
N ASN A 117 4.81 -1.48 -16.46
CA ASN A 117 3.74 -0.51 -16.25
C ASN A 117 2.95 -0.81 -14.98
N THR A 118 2.12 0.12 -14.53
CA THR A 118 1.13 -0.09 -13.47
C THR A 118 -0.26 -0.19 -14.08
N ILE A 119 -1.19 -0.85 -13.37
CA ILE A 119 -2.60 -0.89 -13.76
C ILE A 119 -3.45 -0.23 -12.68
N GLU A 120 -4.57 0.39 -13.07
CA GLU A 120 -5.51 0.98 -12.13
C GLU A 120 -6.73 0.08 -11.87
N ILE A 121 -7.07 -0.77 -12.82
CA ILE A 121 -8.28 -1.60 -12.80
C ILE A 121 -7.93 -3.01 -13.29
N LEU A 122 -8.43 -4.01 -12.59
CA LEU A 122 -8.31 -5.40 -13.01
C LEU A 122 -9.24 -5.72 -14.17
N SER A 123 -8.75 -6.45 -15.15
CA SER A 123 -9.52 -6.86 -16.32
C SER A 123 -10.04 -8.30 -16.23
N ASN A 124 -9.41 -9.16 -15.44
CA ASN A 124 -9.78 -10.59 -15.38
C ASN A 124 -9.30 -11.29 -14.10
N LYS A 125 -9.78 -12.52 -13.88
CA LYS A 125 -9.44 -13.35 -12.72
C LYS A 125 -7.97 -13.79 -12.68
N SER A 126 -7.34 -13.95 -13.82
CA SER A 126 -5.93 -14.35 -13.90
C SER A 126 -5.04 -13.27 -13.30
N GLN A 127 -5.31 -11.99 -13.62
CA GLN A 127 -4.60 -10.86 -13.00
C GLN A 127 -4.85 -10.83 -11.48
N ALA A 128 -6.09 -11.03 -11.03
CA ALA A 128 -6.38 -11.08 -9.59
C ALA A 128 -5.57 -12.18 -8.88
N ASN A 129 -5.45 -13.36 -9.50
CA ASN A 129 -4.65 -14.46 -8.96
C ASN A 129 -3.15 -14.12 -8.91
N LEU A 130 -2.60 -13.51 -9.99
CA LEU A 130 -1.20 -13.09 -10.04
C LEU A 130 -0.87 -12.05 -8.97
N ILE A 131 -1.78 -11.09 -8.71
CA ILE A 131 -1.60 -10.08 -7.65
C ILE A 131 -1.61 -10.74 -6.26
N GLY A 132 -2.55 -11.65 -6.01
CA GLY A 132 -2.58 -12.41 -4.77
C GLY A 132 -1.29 -13.20 -4.55
N ARG A 133 -0.82 -13.84 -5.61
CA ARG A 133 0.46 -14.56 -5.60
C ARG A 133 1.64 -13.64 -5.30
N ALA A 134 1.74 -12.51 -5.98
CA ALA A 134 2.84 -11.56 -5.80
C ALA A 134 2.87 -10.95 -4.38
N LEU A 135 1.70 -10.59 -3.83
CA LEU A 135 1.62 -10.11 -2.44
C LEU A 135 2.02 -11.22 -1.45
N GLY A 136 1.58 -12.45 -1.68
CA GLY A 136 1.97 -13.59 -0.87
C GLY A 136 3.46 -13.90 -0.94
N GLU A 137 4.08 -13.79 -2.11
CA GLU A 137 5.52 -13.94 -2.33
C GLU A 137 6.32 -12.83 -1.65
N PHE A 138 5.84 -11.57 -1.71
CA PHE A 138 6.44 -10.47 -0.97
C PHE A 138 6.47 -10.75 0.54
N HIS A 139 5.35 -11.21 1.11
CA HIS A 139 5.30 -11.59 2.52
C HIS A 139 6.19 -12.81 2.83
N GLN A 140 6.28 -13.78 1.93
CA GLN A 140 7.13 -14.95 2.09
C GLN A 140 8.62 -14.57 2.11
N LEU A 141 9.04 -13.69 1.20
CA LEU A 141 10.42 -13.18 1.16
C LEU A 141 10.81 -12.45 2.44
N LEU A 142 9.86 -11.77 3.09
CA LEU A 142 10.07 -11.00 4.32
C LEU A 142 9.69 -11.78 5.60
N SER A 143 9.26 -13.04 5.49
CA SER A 143 8.71 -13.80 6.62
C SER A 143 9.69 -14.05 7.77
N ASP A 144 10.99 -14.07 7.51
CA ASP A 144 12.07 -14.22 8.46
C ASP A 144 12.78 -12.90 8.81
N LEU A 145 12.38 -11.76 8.22
CA LEU A 145 12.85 -10.45 8.63
C LEU A 145 12.10 -10.03 9.91
N PRO A 146 12.80 -9.88 11.06
CA PRO A 146 12.11 -9.49 12.29
C PRO A 146 11.47 -8.11 12.14
N PRO A 147 10.18 -7.93 12.50
CA PRO A 147 9.51 -6.63 12.42
C PRO A 147 10.23 -5.54 13.22
N THR A 148 10.87 -5.91 14.33
CA THR A 148 11.69 -5.01 15.17
C THR A 148 12.96 -4.50 14.49
N ALA A 149 13.32 -5.05 13.33
CA ALA A 149 14.44 -4.57 12.53
C ALA A 149 14.09 -3.29 11.74
N LEU A 150 12.81 -2.96 11.63
CA LEU A 150 12.32 -1.79 10.90
C LEU A 150 11.76 -0.72 11.85
N TYR A 151 11.84 0.52 11.42
CA TYR A 151 11.25 1.67 12.10
C TYR A 151 9.81 1.90 11.64
N ASP A 152 8.98 2.47 12.50
CA ASP A 152 7.64 2.94 12.13
C ASP A 152 7.75 4.25 11.36
N THR A 153 7.78 4.20 10.04
CA THR A 153 7.92 5.38 9.16
C THR A 153 6.74 6.33 9.26
N ILE A 154 5.56 5.81 9.52
CA ILE A 154 4.33 6.55 9.86
C ILE A 154 3.73 5.92 11.13
N PRO A 155 3.99 6.51 12.31
CA PRO A 155 3.46 5.97 13.56
C PRO A 155 1.94 5.82 13.54
N LYS A 156 1.43 4.68 14.03
CA LYS A 156 -0.01 4.37 14.08
C LYS A 156 -0.70 4.38 12.70
N PHE A 157 -0.02 3.94 11.64
CA PHE A 157 -0.55 4.02 10.29
C PHE A 157 -1.88 3.27 10.15
N HIS A 158 -1.95 2.01 10.53
CA HIS A 158 -3.16 1.18 10.58
C HIS A 158 -3.66 0.93 12.02
N ASP A 159 -3.52 1.92 12.90
CA ASP A 159 -4.17 1.91 14.22
C ASP A 159 -5.62 2.39 14.07
N THR A 160 -6.53 1.50 13.74
CA THR A 160 -7.93 1.82 13.53
C THR A 160 -8.60 2.44 14.76
N LEU A 161 -8.19 2.07 15.99
CA LEU A 161 -8.70 2.69 17.21
C LEU A 161 -8.27 4.15 17.29
N HIS A 162 -7.04 4.44 16.98
CA HIS A 162 -6.54 5.81 16.90
C HIS A 162 -7.26 6.62 15.79
N ARG A 163 -7.52 6.01 14.63
CA ARG A 163 -8.30 6.66 13.55
C ARG A 163 -9.73 6.99 13.97
N ILE A 164 -10.39 6.12 14.73
CA ILE A 164 -11.72 6.40 15.30
C ILE A 164 -11.68 7.62 16.22
N GLU A 165 -10.69 7.72 17.10
CA GLU A 165 -10.55 8.88 17.97
C GLU A 165 -10.22 10.16 17.20
N GLN A 166 -9.41 10.09 16.15
CA GLN A 166 -9.18 11.23 15.25
C GLN A 166 -10.48 11.72 14.58
N LEU A 167 -11.34 10.81 14.10
CA LEU A 167 -12.65 11.17 13.56
C LEU A 167 -13.50 11.88 14.61
N LYS A 168 -13.58 11.33 15.84
CA LYS A 168 -14.35 11.94 16.94
C LYS A 168 -13.83 13.33 17.32
N ASP A 169 -12.51 13.51 17.30
CA ASP A 169 -11.89 14.83 17.50
C ASP A 169 -12.28 15.83 16.41
N SER A 170 -12.26 15.40 15.15
CA SER A 170 -12.66 16.24 14.02
C SER A 170 -14.14 16.60 14.08
N ILE A 171 -15.00 15.68 14.54
CA ILE A 171 -16.42 15.94 14.80
C ILE A 171 -16.58 17.01 15.90
N ARG A 172 -15.87 16.88 17.02
CA ARG A 172 -15.94 17.85 18.15
C ARG A 172 -15.46 19.23 17.73
N LYS A 173 -14.36 19.29 16.96
CA LYS A 173 -13.79 20.57 16.51
C LYS A 173 -14.59 21.22 15.39
N ASN A 174 -15.09 20.43 14.45
CA ASN A 174 -15.83 20.88 13.26
C ASN A 174 -15.22 22.15 12.61
N THR A 175 -13.90 22.12 12.42
CA THR A 175 -13.05 23.29 12.15
C THR A 175 -13.53 24.10 10.93
N VAL A 176 -14.05 23.43 9.91
CA VAL A 176 -14.52 24.08 8.66
C VAL A 176 -16.06 24.08 8.53
N GLY A 177 -16.79 23.72 9.59
CA GLY A 177 -18.25 23.81 9.64
C GLY A 177 -19.02 22.82 8.76
N ARG A 178 -18.38 21.74 8.28
CA ARG A 178 -18.99 20.79 7.33
C ARG A 178 -19.83 19.69 7.99
N LEU A 179 -19.77 19.50 9.31
CA LEU A 179 -20.44 18.42 10.04
C LEU A 179 -21.97 18.37 9.82
N PRO A 180 -22.72 19.48 9.83
CA PRO A 180 -24.17 19.41 9.67
C PRO A 180 -24.62 18.75 8.36
N ALA A 181 -23.86 18.97 7.28
CA ALA A 181 -24.17 18.43 5.96
C ALA A 181 -23.97 16.91 5.85
N ILE A 182 -23.15 16.31 6.71
CA ILE A 182 -22.78 14.89 6.67
C ILE A 182 -23.16 14.13 7.95
N SER A 183 -23.98 14.70 8.82
CA SER A 183 -24.35 14.11 10.11
C SER A 183 -24.93 12.69 9.99
N LYS A 184 -25.70 12.41 8.94
CA LYS A 184 -26.24 11.08 8.68
C LYS A 184 -25.13 10.07 8.32
N ASP A 185 -24.15 10.48 7.51
CA ASP A 185 -23.02 9.65 7.15
C ASP A 185 -22.17 9.32 8.38
N ILE A 186 -21.90 10.32 9.21
CA ILE A 186 -21.14 10.17 10.46
C ILE A 186 -21.85 9.23 11.44
N ASN A 187 -23.15 9.40 11.65
CA ASN A 187 -23.92 8.49 12.51
C ASN A 187 -23.90 7.06 11.98
N CYS A 188 -23.97 6.90 10.66
CA CYS A 188 -23.90 5.58 10.03
C CYS A 188 -22.54 4.92 10.27
N VAL A 189 -21.42 5.61 10.00
CA VAL A 189 -20.08 5.03 10.19
C VAL A 189 -19.78 4.72 11.64
N LEU A 190 -20.17 5.58 12.58
CA LEU A 190 -19.99 5.36 14.02
C LEU A 190 -20.87 4.21 14.56
N SER A 191 -22.00 3.89 13.94
CA SER A 191 -22.80 2.74 14.33
C SER A 191 -22.10 1.40 14.19
N PHE A 192 -21.03 1.32 13.39
CA PHE A 192 -20.20 0.11 13.20
C PHE A 192 -18.99 0.04 14.15
N GLU A 193 -18.73 1.08 14.93
CA GLU A 193 -17.54 1.15 15.80
C GLU A 193 -17.45 -0.04 16.77
N ALA A 194 -18.55 -0.43 17.40
CA ALA A 194 -18.59 -1.55 18.36
C ALA A 194 -18.22 -2.88 17.68
N GLU A 195 -18.72 -3.14 16.48
CA GLU A 195 -18.40 -4.34 15.69
C GLU A 195 -16.92 -4.40 15.33
N ILE A 196 -16.36 -3.27 14.91
CA ILE A 196 -14.93 -3.19 14.55
C ILE A 196 -14.04 -3.38 15.77
N LYS A 197 -14.36 -2.74 16.89
CA LYS A 197 -13.62 -2.92 18.15
C LYS A 197 -13.64 -4.36 18.64
N GLU A 198 -14.78 -5.03 18.57
CA GLU A 198 -14.91 -6.44 18.94
C GLU A 198 -14.06 -7.34 18.01
N GLY A 199 -14.14 -7.09 16.70
CA GLY A 199 -13.31 -7.81 15.74
C GLY A 199 -11.81 -7.64 15.96
N LEU A 200 -11.36 -6.42 16.27
CA LEU A 200 -9.95 -6.14 16.63
C LEU A 200 -9.56 -6.83 17.93
N LYS A 201 -10.43 -6.80 18.96
CA LYS A 201 -10.18 -7.48 20.23
C LYS A 201 -10.01 -8.98 20.03
N ASN A 202 -10.87 -9.61 19.23
CA ASN A 202 -10.78 -11.03 18.93
C ASN A 202 -9.49 -11.34 18.16
N MET A 203 -9.15 -10.54 17.13
CA MET A 203 -7.91 -10.68 16.38
C MET A 203 -6.67 -10.62 17.29
N LEU A 204 -6.62 -9.67 18.22
CA LEU A 204 -5.46 -9.48 19.10
C LEU A 204 -5.42 -10.48 20.28
N HIS A 205 -6.54 -11.12 20.59
CA HIS A 205 -6.60 -12.13 21.66
C HIS A 205 -5.85 -13.43 21.30
N ASP A 206 -5.80 -13.75 19.99
CA ASP A 206 -5.25 -15.02 19.49
C ASP A 206 -3.72 -14.97 19.33
N GLU A 207 -3.04 -13.97 19.93
CA GLU A 207 -1.58 -13.81 19.92
C GLU A 207 -0.97 -13.87 18.49
N ILE A 208 -1.68 -13.29 17.52
CA ILE A 208 -1.24 -13.26 16.13
C ILE A 208 0.11 -12.55 16.03
N PRO A 209 1.12 -13.15 15.40
CA PRO A 209 2.43 -12.51 15.28
C PRO A 209 2.35 -11.29 14.38
N SER A 210 3.07 -10.26 14.76
CA SER A 210 3.33 -9.17 13.84
C SER A 210 4.36 -9.58 12.77
N ARG A 211 4.23 -9.05 11.58
CA ARG A 211 5.07 -9.32 10.41
C ARG A 211 5.55 -8.03 9.78
N VAL A 212 6.54 -8.12 8.92
CA VAL A 212 6.85 -7.04 7.98
C VAL A 212 5.84 -7.10 6.85
N ILE A 213 5.07 -6.04 6.66
CA ILE A 213 4.03 -5.91 5.64
C ILE A 213 4.19 -4.61 4.86
N HIS A 214 3.60 -4.52 3.67
CA HIS A 214 3.71 -3.37 2.78
C HIS A 214 2.91 -2.16 3.27
N GLN A 215 1.72 -2.38 3.80
CA GLN A 215 0.73 -1.41 4.32
C GLN A 215 0.07 -0.48 3.28
N ASP A 216 0.44 -0.55 1.99
CA ASP A 216 -0.24 0.14 0.88
C ASP A 216 -0.13 -0.70 -0.42
N PRO A 217 -0.56 -1.99 -0.43
CA PRO A 217 -0.41 -2.89 -1.59
C PRO A 217 -1.50 -2.66 -2.64
N LYS A 218 -1.71 -1.40 -3.05
CA LYS A 218 -2.67 -1.05 -4.11
C LYS A 218 -2.13 -1.39 -5.50
N LEU A 219 -3.02 -1.49 -6.49
CA LEU A 219 -2.68 -1.84 -7.88
C LEU A 219 -1.59 -0.93 -8.48
N GLY A 220 -1.61 0.36 -8.17
CA GLY A 220 -0.61 1.33 -8.64
C GLY A 220 0.79 1.12 -8.04
N ASN A 221 0.93 0.26 -7.02
CA ASN A 221 2.20 -0.11 -6.41
C ASN A 221 2.70 -1.50 -6.86
N LEU A 222 2.09 -2.07 -7.90
CA LEU A 222 2.55 -3.29 -8.56
C LEU A 222 3.03 -2.96 -9.98
N LEU A 223 4.24 -3.39 -10.31
CA LEU A 223 4.77 -3.31 -11.67
C LEU A 223 4.44 -4.59 -12.44
N PHE A 224 3.97 -4.41 -13.66
CA PHE A 224 3.60 -5.50 -14.57
C PHE A 224 4.49 -5.45 -15.82
N ASP A 225 4.93 -6.62 -16.28
CA ASP A 225 5.60 -6.76 -17.57
C ASP A 225 4.60 -6.68 -18.75
N LYS A 226 5.12 -6.75 -19.98
CA LYS A 226 4.32 -6.77 -21.21
C LYS A 226 3.34 -7.94 -21.33
N ASP A 227 3.60 -9.03 -20.62
CA ASP A 227 2.77 -10.23 -20.59
C ASP A 227 1.76 -10.22 -19.43
N ASN A 228 1.68 -9.10 -18.71
CA ASN A 228 0.84 -8.87 -17.53
C ASN A 228 1.20 -9.77 -16.33
N ASN A 229 2.44 -10.24 -16.21
CA ASN A 229 2.91 -10.82 -14.96
C ASN A 229 3.34 -9.73 -14.01
N VAL A 230 3.17 -9.95 -12.71
CA VAL A 230 3.68 -9.02 -11.69
C VAL A 230 5.19 -9.21 -11.56
N VAL A 231 5.93 -8.11 -11.72
CA VAL A 231 7.40 -8.08 -11.60
C VAL A 231 7.79 -7.83 -10.15
N CYS A 232 7.32 -6.75 -9.54
CA CYS A 232 7.58 -6.47 -8.13
C CYS A 232 6.56 -5.49 -7.53
N LEU A 233 6.57 -5.40 -6.19
CA LEU A 233 5.92 -4.33 -5.44
C LEU A 233 6.90 -3.16 -5.27
N ILE A 234 6.40 -1.93 -5.45
CA ILE A 234 7.13 -0.67 -5.30
C ILE A 234 6.49 0.21 -4.23
N ASP A 235 7.10 1.35 -3.93
CA ASP A 235 6.64 2.30 -2.90
C ASP A 235 6.68 1.70 -1.48
N LEU A 236 7.87 1.22 -1.10
CA LEU A 236 8.12 0.54 0.17
C LEU A 236 8.17 1.48 1.39
N ASP A 237 7.76 2.72 1.25
CA ASP A 237 7.85 3.77 2.29
C ASP A 237 7.01 3.46 3.53
N THR A 238 5.94 2.71 3.35
CA THR A 238 5.04 2.27 4.41
C THR A 238 5.34 0.85 4.90
N THR A 239 6.36 0.19 4.33
CA THR A 239 6.71 -1.18 4.71
C THR A 239 7.34 -1.20 6.10
N MET A 240 6.63 -1.74 7.06
CA MET A 240 7.00 -1.79 8.47
C MET A 240 6.22 -2.89 9.20
N ASN A 241 6.27 -2.88 10.53
CA ASN A 241 5.55 -3.82 11.38
C ASN A 241 4.02 -3.73 11.20
N GLY A 242 3.34 -4.88 11.09
CA GLY A 242 1.87 -4.96 11.02
C GLY A 242 1.35 -6.39 10.99
N TYR A 243 0.14 -6.59 10.50
CA TYR A 243 -0.51 -7.90 10.40
C TYR A 243 -0.85 -8.22 8.95
N LEU A 244 -0.66 -9.46 8.51
CA LEU A 244 -0.91 -9.90 7.12
C LEU A 244 -2.32 -9.55 6.63
N CYS A 245 -3.31 -9.58 7.52
CA CYS A 245 -4.68 -9.24 7.19
C CYS A 245 -4.86 -7.76 6.76
N TYR A 246 -3.96 -6.85 7.14
CA TYR A 246 -4.03 -5.44 6.70
C TYR A 246 -3.72 -5.35 5.20
N ASP A 247 -2.62 -5.93 4.76
CA ASP A 247 -2.26 -5.95 3.34
C ASP A 247 -3.26 -6.75 2.50
N PHE A 248 -3.69 -7.92 2.98
CA PHE A 248 -4.73 -8.70 2.31
C PHE A 248 -6.01 -7.87 2.16
N GLY A 249 -6.39 -7.18 3.23
CA GLY A 249 -7.59 -6.33 3.26
C GLY A 249 -7.48 -5.13 2.32
N ASP A 250 -6.35 -4.45 2.29
CA ASP A 250 -6.14 -3.29 1.43
C ASP A 250 -6.06 -3.66 -0.06
N ALA A 251 -5.37 -4.74 -0.40
CA ALA A 251 -5.33 -5.26 -1.76
C ALA A 251 -6.74 -5.63 -2.28
N VAL A 252 -7.58 -6.25 -1.44
CA VAL A 252 -8.97 -6.57 -1.80
C VAL A 252 -9.80 -5.29 -1.92
N ARG A 253 -9.69 -4.35 -0.97
CA ARG A 253 -10.39 -3.06 -1.00
C ARG A 253 -10.08 -2.27 -2.26
N GLY A 254 -8.81 -2.14 -2.59
CA GLY A 254 -8.35 -1.32 -3.73
C GLY A 254 -8.44 -2.02 -5.07
N GLY A 255 -8.13 -3.34 -5.13
CA GLY A 255 -8.01 -4.07 -6.38
C GLY A 255 -9.24 -4.90 -6.76
N MET A 256 -9.97 -5.46 -5.78
CA MET A 256 -11.14 -6.31 -6.05
C MET A 256 -12.46 -5.55 -5.96
N ASN A 257 -12.43 -4.24 -5.88
CA ASN A 257 -13.59 -3.36 -5.93
C ASN A 257 -14.13 -3.27 -7.37
N THR A 258 -15.47 -3.21 -7.51
CA THR A 258 -16.14 -3.09 -8.81
C THR A 258 -16.19 -1.67 -9.37
N SER A 259 -15.71 -0.68 -8.61
CA SER A 259 -15.72 0.75 -8.97
C SER A 259 -14.42 1.43 -8.57
N LYS A 260 -14.21 2.66 -9.05
CA LYS A 260 -13.13 3.51 -8.56
C LYS A 260 -13.37 3.94 -7.11
N GLU A 261 -12.31 4.38 -6.43
CA GLU A 261 -12.37 4.82 -5.03
C GLU A 261 -13.27 6.06 -4.82
N ASP A 262 -13.46 6.85 -5.87
CA ASP A 262 -14.25 8.08 -5.92
C ASP A 262 -15.55 7.92 -6.74
N GLU A 263 -16.10 6.70 -6.87
CA GLU A 263 -17.36 6.44 -7.56
C GLU A 263 -18.53 7.18 -6.90
N ILE A 264 -19.27 7.93 -7.71
CA ILE A 264 -20.45 8.69 -7.26
C ILE A 264 -21.71 7.81 -7.23
N ASP A 265 -21.85 6.90 -8.20
CA ASP A 265 -22.97 5.94 -8.21
C ASP A 265 -22.66 4.75 -7.31
N LEU A 266 -22.99 4.90 -6.04
CA LEU A 266 -22.70 3.90 -4.99
C LEU A 266 -23.30 2.49 -5.28
N ARG A 267 -24.28 2.38 -6.17
CA ARG A 267 -24.86 1.08 -6.58
C ARG A 267 -23.84 0.22 -7.33
N ARG A 268 -22.81 0.84 -7.92
CA ARG A 268 -21.75 0.17 -8.65
C ARG A 268 -20.63 -0.33 -7.74
N THR A 269 -20.63 0.10 -6.47
CA THR A 269 -19.58 -0.22 -5.50
C THR A 269 -19.86 -1.53 -4.78
N SER A 270 -18.98 -2.51 -4.94
CA SER A 270 -19.06 -3.83 -4.27
C SER A 270 -17.70 -4.54 -4.35
N ILE A 271 -17.51 -5.61 -3.58
CA ILE A 271 -16.40 -6.56 -3.79
C ILE A 271 -16.78 -7.51 -4.93
N ASN A 272 -15.93 -7.61 -5.95
CA ASN A 272 -16.03 -8.61 -7.00
C ASN A 272 -15.60 -9.98 -6.42
N MET A 273 -16.56 -10.81 -6.07
CA MET A 273 -16.29 -12.10 -5.42
C MET A 273 -15.50 -13.08 -6.30
N GLU A 274 -15.59 -12.98 -7.61
CA GLU A 274 -14.80 -13.83 -8.51
C GLU A 274 -13.31 -13.41 -8.51
N PHE A 275 -13.05 -12.11 -8.47
CA PHE A 275 -11.67 -11.59 -8.32
C PHE A 275 -11.15 -11.86 -6.91
N PHE A 276 -11.96 -11.68 -5.87
CA PHE A 276 -11.61 -12.03 -4.50
C PHE A 276 -11.17 -13.49 -4.38
N LYS A 277 -11.95 -14.43 -4.95
CA LYS A 277 -11.61 -15.86 -4.92
C LYS A 277 -10.29 -16.15 -5.64
N ALA A 278 -10.10 -15.57 -6.83
CA ALA A 278 -8.88 -15.77 -7.60
C ALA A 278 -7.65 -15.20 -6.87
N PHE A 279 -7.76 -14.00 -6.31
CA PHE A 279 -6.74 -13.36 -5.47
C PHE A 279 -6.41 -14.24 -4.25
N THR A 280 -7.43 -14.71 -3.52
CA THR A 280 -7.26 -15.56 -2.33
C THR A 280 -6.48 -16.83 -2.67
N ILE A 281 -6.82 -17.51 -3.77
CA ILE A 281 -6.10 -18.72 -4.22
C ILE A 281 -4.63 -18.41 -4.48
N GLY A 282 -4.32 -17.32 -5.19
CA GLY A 282 -2.95 -16.89 -5.45
C GLY A 282 -2.19 -16.63 -4.16
N TYR A 283 -2.77 -15.85 -3.25
CA TYR A 283 -2.19 -15.50 -1.96
C TYR A 283 -1.92 -16.74 -1.08
N CYS A 284 -2.92 -17.63 -0.96
CA CYS A 284 -2.79 -18.88 -0.20
C CYS A 284 -1.63 -19.75 -0.70
N ASN A 285 -1.51 -19.91 -2.02
CA ASN A 285 -0.45 -20.71 -2.62
C ASN A 285 0.96 -20.21 -2.25
N SER A 286 1.17 -18.92 -2.16
CA SER A 286 2.47 -18.32 -1.84
C SER A 286 2.74 -18.25 -0.34
N THR A 287 1.71 -18.19 0.51
CA THR A 287 1.87 -17.98 1.95
C THR A 287 1.84 -19.27 2.79
N LYS A 288 1.40 -20.38 2.22
CA LYS A 288 1.19 -21.67 2.94
C LYS A 288 2.40 -22.20 3.72
N SER A 289 3.61 -21.81 3.31
CA SER A 289 4.85 -22.29 3.95
C SER A 289 5.16 -21.62 5.28
N PHE A 290 4.54 -20.46 5.60
CA PHE A 290 4.89 -19.69 6.79
C PHE A 290 3.70 -19.11 7.55
N ILE A 291 2.53 -18.97 6.92
CA ILE A 291 1.34 -18.39 7.57
C ILE A 291 0.79 -19.34 8.64
N LEU A 292 0.38 -18.77 9.77
CA LEU A 292 -0.22 -19.53 10.85
C LEU A 292 -1.75 -19.62 10.68
N PRO A 293 -2.40 -20.69 11.19
CA PRO A 293 -3.85 -20.84 11.16
C PRO A 293 -4.59 -19.63 11.75
N GLU A 294 -4.07 -19.05 12.83
CA GLU A 294 -4.62 -17.86 13.49
C GLU A 294 -4.56 -16.63 12.57
N GLU A 295 -3.50 -16.46 11.79
CA GLU A 295 -3.39 -15.40 10.80
C GLU A 295 -4.42 -15.59 9.67
N VAL A 296 -4.61 -16.83 9.19
CA VAL A 296 -5.61 -17.17 8.15
C VAL A 296 -7.01 -16.77 8.58
N MET A 297 -7.38 -17.00 9.85
CA MET A 297 -8.69 -16.63 10.40
C MET A 297 -8.99 -15.14 10.28
N THR A 298 -7.97 -14.30 10.22
CA THR A 298 -8.11 -12.83 10.20
C THR A 298 -8.16 -12.23 8.80
N LEU A 299 -7.72 -12.94 7.76
CA LEU A 299 -7.55 -12.36 6.40
C LEU A 299 -8.84 -11.70 5.88
N ALA A 300 -9.97 -12.41 5.97
CA ALA A 300 -11.25 -11.85 5.54
C ALA A 300 -11.73 -10.69 6.44
N PHE A 301 -11.38 -10.68 7.73
CA PHE A 301 -11.67 -9.55 8.61
C PHE A 301 -10.89 -8.32 8.21
N GLY A 302 -9.64 -8.46 7.75
CA GLY A 302 -8.82 -7.38 7.22
C GLY A 302 -9.53 -6.56 6.14
N VAL A 303 -10.31 -7.21 5.25
CA VAL A 303 -11.10 -6.51 4.22
C VAL A 303 -12.10 -5.54 4.83
N LYS A 304 -12.82 -5.96 5.88
CA LYS A 304 -13.76 -5.08 6.61
C LYS A 304 -13.01 -3.98 7.35
N LEU A 305 -11.97 -4.35 8.05
CA LEU A 305 -11.20 -3.47 8.92
C LEU A 305 -10.59 -2.31 8.14
N ILE A 306 -9.83 -2.61 7.08
CA ILE A 306 -9.13 -1.57 6.30
C ILE A 306 -10.12 -0.73 5.48
N THR A 307 -11.21 -1.31 4.97
CA THR A 307 -12.25 -0.52 4.30
C THR A 307 -12.95 0.44 5.27
N TYR A 308 -13.23 0.01 6.50
CA TYR A 308 -13.76 0.89 7.54
C TYR A 308 -12.77 1.99 7.91
N GLU A 309 -11.51 1.62 8.12
CA GLU A 309 -10.45 2.58 8.44
C GLU A 309 -10.30 3.64 7.35
N GLN A 310 -10.26 3.25 6.10
CA GLN A 310 -10.16 4.19 4.99
C GLN A 310 -11.39 5.11 4.90
N THR A 311 -12.58 4.58 5.20
CA THR A 311 -13.81 5.38 5.29
C THR A 311 -13.66 6.50 6.33
N ILE A 312 -13.24 6.17 7.56
CA ILE A 312 -13.11 7.15 8.63
C ILE A 312 -11.97 8.13 8.39
N ARG A 313 -10.89 7.73 7.72
CA ARG A 313 -9.79 8.62 7.32
C ARG A 313 -10.26 9.68 6.33
N PHE A 314 -11.04 9.33 5.31
CA PHE A 314 -11.60 10.30 4.36
C PHE A 314 -12.61 11.25 5.02
N PHE A 315 -13.50 10.76 5.90
CA PHE A 315 -14.39 11.65 6.66
C PHE A 315 -13.61 12.60 7.58
N THR A 316 -12.57 12.11 8.23
CA THR A 316 -11.68 12.91 9.09
C THR A 316 -11.04 14.04 8.30
N ASP A 317 -10.46 13.72 7.14
CA ASP A 317 -9.80 14.73 6.32
C ASP A 317 -10.80 15.74 5.73
N TYR A 318 -11.98 15.30 5.29
CA TYR A 318 -13.05 16.19 4.86
C TYR A 318 -13.48 17.17 5.95
N LEU A 319 -13.64 16.71 7.19
CA LEU A 319 -14.00 17.55 8.35
C LEU A 319 -12.87 18.51 8.74
N ASN A 320 -11.63 18.17 8.44
CA ASN A 320 -10.45 19.00 8.70
C ASN A 320 -10.12 19.97 7.56
N GLY A 321 -10.85 19.94 6.44
CA GLY A 321 -10.70 20.86 5.31
C GLY A 321 -9.84 20.33 4.16
N ASP A 322 -9.76 19.03 3.96
CA ASP A 322 -9.04 18.36 2.86
C ASP A 322 -7.54 18.66 2.88
N VAL A 323 -6.88 18.45 4.03
CA VAL A 323 -5.47 18.81 4.25
C VAL A 323 -4.49 17.66 4.03
N TYR A 324 -4.94 16.40 4.11
CA TYR A 324 -4.08 15.23 4.01
C TYR A 324 -4.05 14.63 2.61
N TYR A 325 -5.22 14.33 2.04
CA TYR A 325 -5.33 13.73 0.70
C TYR A 325 -5.40 14.80 -0.38
N LYS A 326 -4.66 14.61 -1.48
CA LYS A 326 -4.81 15.46 -2.68
C LYS A 326 -6.24 15.37 -3.22
N THR A 327 -6.85 16.51 -3.48
CA THR A 327 -8.19 16.61 -4.06
C THR A 327 -8.13 17.23 -5.45
N GLN A 328 -8.92 16.67 -6.40
CA GLN A 328 -9.00 17.15 -7.79
C GLN A 328 -10.31 17.90 -8.07
N LEU A 329 -11.30 17.73 -7.18
CA LEU A 329 -12.62 18.35 -7.33
C LEU A 329 -13.20 18.72 -5.95
N LYS A 330 -14.26 19.51 -5.97
CA LYS A 330 -14.97 19.90 -4.75
C LYS A 330 -15.55 18.66 -4.06
N ASP A 331 -15.44 18.61 -2.73
CA ASP A 331 -15.95 17.52 -1.88
C ASP A 331 -15.37 16.13 -2.24
N HIS A 332 -14.17 16.08 -2.84
CA HIS A 332 -13.58 14.83 -3.31
C HIS A 332 -13.44 13.78 -2.18
N ASN A 333 -12.95 14.20 -0.99
CA ASN A 333 -12.83 13.28 0.14
C ASN A 333 -14.20 12.85 0.70
N LEU A 334 -15.25 13.65 0.56
CA LEU A 334 -16.60 13.22 0.90
C LEU A 334 -17.12 12.15 -0.07
N ILE A 335 -16.86 12.31 -1.38
CA ILE A 335 -17.21 11.32 -2.39
C ILE A 335 -16.49 9.99 -2.08
N ARG A 336 -15.18 10.05 -1.84
CA ARG A 336 -14.37 8.88 -1.44
C ARG A 336 -14.90 8.24 -0.16
N ALA A 337 -15.18 9.03 0.87
CA ALA A 337 -15.70 8.53 2.15
C ALA A 337 -17.01 7.77 1.96
N ARG A 338 -17.94 8.29 1.17
CA ARG A 338 -19.23 7.64 0.87
C ARG A 338 -19.05 6.36 0.05
N CYS A 339 -18.16 6.37 -0.94
CA CYS A 339 -17.82 5.20 -1.74
C CYS A 339 -17.23 4.09 -0.83
N GLN A 340 -16.27 4.43 0.03
CA GLN A 340 -15.68 3.47 0.97
C GLN A 340 -16.66 2.99 2.04
N LEU A 341 -17.60 3.85 2.50
CA LEU A 341 -18.67 3.44 3.42
C LEU A 341 -19.59 2.42 2.76
N GLU A 342 -19.95 2.61 1.50
CA GLU A 342 -20.77 1.64 0.78
C GLU A 342 -20.00 0.33 0.54
N LEU A 343 -18.73 0.42 0.15
CA LEU A 343 -17.85 -0.75 0.00
C LEU A 343 -17.74 -1.54 1.31
N PHE A 344 -17.58 -0.85 2.44
CA PHE A 344 -17.56 -1.47 3.76
C PHE A 344 -18.86 -2.22 4.06
N LYS A 345 -20.03 -1.63 3.78
CA LYS A 345 -21.34 -2.30 3.95
C LYS A 345 -21.42 -3.56 3.10
N LYS A 346 -20.94 -3.52 1.86
CA LYS A 346 -20.89 -4.70 0.98
C LYS A 346 -19.92 -5.75 1.48
N ALA A 347 -18.71 -5.35 1.87
CA ALA A 347 -17.73 -6.24 2.47
C ALA A 347 -18.28 -6.93 3.74
N ARG A 348 -18.96 -6.16 4.60
CA ARG A 348 -19.63 -6.69 5.79
C ARG A 348 -20.71 -7.72 5.44
N GLN A 349 -21.53 -7.45 4.43
CA GLN A 349 -22.57 -8.38 3.95
C GLN A 349 -21.96 -9.66 3.36
N GLN A 350 -20.86 -9.53 2.62
CA GLN A 350 -20.16 -10.65 1.96
C GLN A 350 -19.16 -11.37 2.88
N TYR A 351 -18.89 -10.85 4.08
CA TYR A 351 -17.89 -11.37 5.01
C TYR A 351 -18.02 -12.88 5.30
N PRO A 352 -19.23 -13.44 5.58
CA PRO A 352 -19.34 -14.88 5.85
C PRO A 352 -18.89 -15.75 4.67
N LEU A 353 -19.15 -15.30 3.44
CA LEU A 353 -18.71 -15.99 2.22
C LEU A 353 -17.22 -15.87 2.00
N MET A 354 -16.66 -14.67 2.21
CA MET A 354 -15.20 -14.42 2.11
C MET A 354 -14.46 -15.26 3.14
N HIS A 355 -14.87 -15.23 4.40
CA HIS A 355 -14.24 -15.97 5.48
C HIS A 355 -14.27 -17.48 5.22
N LYS A 356 -15.43 -18.03 4.89
CA LYS A 356 -15.56 -19.45 4.53
C LYS A 356 -14.61 -19.82 3.38
N PHE A 357 -14.56 -19.01 2.33
CA PHE A 357 -13.73 -19.29 1.16
C PHE A 357 -12.24 -19.25 1.48
N VAL A 358 -11.80 -18.29 2.31
CA VAL A 358 -10.40 -18.24 2.80
C VAL A 358 -10.04 -19.54 3.52
N LEU A 359 -10.85 -19.97 4.49
CA LEU A 359 -10.60 -21.20 5.25
C LEU A 359 -10.56 -22.44 4.36
N GLU A 360 -11.54 -22.58 3.47
CA GLU A 360 -11.59 -23.71 2.52
C GLU A 360 -10.39 -23.71 1.56
N SER A 361 -9.88 -22.55 1.18
CA SER A 361 -8.70 -22.43 0.31
C SER A 361 -7.43 -22.91 1.01
N TYR A 362 -7.23 -22.55 2.26
CA TYR A 362 -6.09 -23.03 3.03
C TYR A 362 -6.20 -24.51 3.42
N ALA A 363 -7.40 -25.01 3.69
CA ALA A 363 -7.61 -26.42 4.02
C ALA A 363 -7.32 -27.39 2.86
N LYS A 364 -7.26 -26.89 1.60
CA LYS A 364 -6.99 -27.67 0.39
C LYS A 364 -5.53 -27.71 -0.01
N ILE A 365 -4.70 -26.94 0.61
CA ILE A 365 -3.26 -26.78 0.32
C ILE A 365 -2.41 -27.49 1.38
#